data_b50ad85c5fa3738963c8ea1083c27d7c
#
_entry.id   b50ad85c5fa3738963c8ea1083c27d7c
#
_cell.length_a   1.000
_cell.length_b   1.000
_cell.length_c   1.000
_cell.angle_alpha   90.00
_cell.angle_beta   90.00
_cell.angle_gamma   90.00
#
_symmetry.space_group_name_H-M   'P 1'
#
loop_
_entity.id
_entity.type
_entity.pdbx_description
1 polymer ?
#
loop_
_entity_poly.entity_id
_entity_poly.type
_entity_poly.pdbx_seq_one_letter_code
_entity_poly.pdbx_strand_id
1 'polypeptide(L)'
;MKKFQLSTPAERGKGIIFALITVAAMIALLYALRGDLVILLLIAVGVVPVTIILALYVLNVAKAACYPDAENKTLRVTGFQERNIDLSKAVCLETITVKSGHVEGRSLAFSDAEGNVVAIIPTYFTSNRGVLAEPMAMELAKELNLEFYANVPAWEYDEEAREVHEKEVLQQQKEDAKKRREAKKAYREAKIRKKMADIRNEKK
;
A
#
# COMPACT_ATOMS: atom_id res chain seq x y z
N MET A 1 -24.04 9.93 -4.33
CA MET A 1 -23.07 9.01 -3.68
C MET A 1 -21.68 9.23 -4.25
N LYS A 2 -20.71 9.50 -3.39
CA LYS A 2 -19.29 9.67 -3.76
C LYS A 2 -18.71 8.29 -4.09
N LYS A 3 -17.84 8.22 -5.11
CA LYS A 3 -17.21 6.97 -5.53
C LYS A 3 -15.77 6.92 -5.03
N PHE A 4 -15.40 5.86 -4.32
CA PHE A 4 -14.05 5.61 -3.86
C PHE A 4 -13.47 4.41 -4.62
N GLN A 5 -12.35 4.62 -5.31
CA GLN A 5 -11.68 3.57 -6.08
C GLN A 5 -10.82 2.71 -5.13
N LEU A 6 -10.95 1.40 -5.24
CA LEU A 6 -10.18 0.42 -4.45
C LEU A 6 -8.85 0.02 -5.12
N SER A 7 -8.43 0.75 -6.16
CA SER A 7 -7.17 0.53 -6.89
C SER A 7 -6.59 1.85 -7.38
N THR A 8 -5.27 1.92 -7.52
CA THR A 8 -4.61 3.11 -8.08
C THR A 8 -4.84 3.22 -9.60
N PRO A 9 -4.78 4.43 -10.19
CA PRO A 9 -4.81 4.60 -11.66
C PRO A 9 -3.71 3.80 -12.36
N ALA A 10 -2.53 3.70 -11.73
CA ALA A 10 -1.41 2.96 -12.29
C ALA A 10 -1.65 1.44 -12.31
N GLU A 11 -2.28 0.87 -11.28
CA GLU A 11 -2.64 -0.55 -11.24
C GLU A 11 -3.70 -0.88 -12.27
N ARG A 12 -4.71 -0.02 -12.42
CA ARG A 12 -5.72 -0.16 -13.47
C ARG A 12 -5.10 -0.11 -14.86
N GLY A 13 -4.21 0.87 -15.12
CA GLY A 13 -3.53 1.03 -16.39
C GLY A 13 -2.65 -0.18 -16.73
N LYS A 14 -1.83 -0.65 -15.79
CA LYS A 14 -0.99 -1.85 -15.97
C LYS A 14 -1.84 -3.09 -16.27
N GLY A 15 -2.94 -3.27 -15.56
CA GLY A 15 -3.84 -4.38 -15.78
C GLY A 15 -4.44 -4.37 -17.19
N ILE A 16 -4.91 -3.22 -17.67
CA ILE A 16 -5.46 -3.08 -19.03
C ILE A 16 -4.40 -3.36 -20.09
N ILE A 17 -3.20 -2.78 -19.93
CA ILE A 17 -2.07 -3.01 -20.86
C ILE A 17 -1.71 -4.49 -20.90
N PHE A 18 -1.61 -5.14 -19.75
CA PHE A 18 -1.29 -6.57 -19.66
C PHE A 18 -2.36 -7.41 -20.36
N ALA A 19 -3.65 -7.12 -20.15
CA ALA A 19 -4.74 -7.82 -20.84
C ALA A 19 -4.66 -7.64 -22.36
N LEU A 20 -4.38 -6.43 -22.86
CA LEU A 20 -4.23 -6.15 -24.28
C LEU A 20 -3.05 -6.90 -24.89
N ILE A 21 -1.89 -6.92 -24.23
CA ILE A 21 -0.71 -7.66 -24.66
C ILE A 21 -1.01 -9.16 -24.74
N THR A 22 -1.69 -9.71 -23.73
CA THR A 22 -2.03 -11.13 -23.67
C THR A 22 -2.98 -11.53 -24.78
N VAL A 23 -4.01 -10.70 -25.06
CA VAL A 23 -4.93 -10.92 -26.18
C VAL A 23 -4.20 -10.84 -27.53
N ALA A 24 -3.35 -9.83 -27.72
CA ALA A 24 -2.57 -9.68 -28.95
C ALA A 24 -1.62 -10.88 -29.18
N ALA A 25 -0.92 -11.32 -28.12
CA ALA A 25 -0.07 -12.51 -28.18
C ALA A 25 -0.86 -13.78 -28.54
N MET A 26 -2.06 -13.94 -27.98
CA MET A 26 -2.93 -15.07 -28.29
C MET A 26 -3.37 -15.06 -29.76
N ILE A 27 -3.77 -13.89 -30.28
CA ILE A 27 -4.15 -13.76 -31.70
C ILE A 27 -2.96 -14.10 -32.61
N ALA A 28 -1.75 -13.59 -32.30
CA ALA A 28 -0.54 -13.88 -33.04
C ALA A 28 -0.22 -15.38 -33.04
N LEU A 29 -0.36 -16.04 -31.87
CA LEU A 29 -0.14 -17.48 -31.72
C LEU A 29 -1.12 -18.30 -32.55
N LEU A 30 -2.42 -17.98 -32.50
CA LEU A 30 -3.46 -18.62 -33.32
C LEU A 30 -3.18 -18.46 -34.82
N TYR A 31 -2.72 -17.28 -35.23
CA TYR A 31 -2.39 -17.03 -36.63
C TYR A 31 -1.15 -17.82 -37.08
N ALA A 32 -0.11 -17.87 -36.25
CA ALA A 32 1.13 -18.60 -36.57
C ALA A 32 0.93 -20.11 -36.67
N LEU A 33 0.03 -20.68 -35.86
CA LEU A 33 -0.20 -22.13 -35.75
C LEU A 33 -1.46 -22.61 -36.49
N ARG A 34 -2.06 -21.80 -37.36
CA ARG A 34 -3.30 -22.07 -38.08
C ARG A 34 -3.26 -23.33 -38.96
N GLY A 35 -2.09 -23.90 -39.27
CA GLY A 35 -1.91 -25.12 -40.07
C GLY A 35 -1.92 -26.41 -39.28
N ASP A 36 -1.84 -26.36 -37.95
CA ASP A 36 -1.79 -27.56 -37.10
C ASP A 36 -3.02 -27.65 -36.19
N LEU A 37 -3.90 -28.56 -36.53
CA LEU A 37 -5.20 -28.75 -35.84
C LEU A 37 -5.02 -29.19 -34.39
N VAL A 38 -4.01 -30.01 -34.07
CA VAL A 38 -3.76 -30.53 -32.73
C VAL A 38 -3.28 -29.40 -31.80
N ILE A 39 -2.36 -28.59 -32.31
CA ILE A 39 -1.85 -27.45 -31.55
C ILE A 39 -2.95 -26.39 -31.35
N LEU A 40 -3.77 -26.13 -32.39
CA LEU A 40 -4.94 -25.25 -32.27
C LEU A 40 -5.91 -25.70 -31.17
N LEU A 41 -6.19 -27.00 -31.07
CA LEU A 41 -7.06 -27.57 -30.06
C LEU A 41 -6.47 -27.43 -28.65
N LEU A 42 -5.15 -27.67 -28.46
CA LEU A 42 -4.46 -27.49 -27.19
C LEU A 42 -4.49 -26.01 -26.73
N ILE A 43 -4.30 -25.06 -27.65
CA ILE A 43 -4.40 -23.63 -27.38
C ILE A 43 -5.82 -23.25 -26.99
N ALA A 44 -6.81 -23.74 -27.74
CA ALA A 44 -8.22 -23.42 -27.48
C ALA A 44 -8.66 -23.91 -26.10
N VAL A 45 -8.26 -25.10 -25.68
CA VAL A 45 -8.65 -25.69 -24.40
C VAL A 45 -7.82 -25.20 -23.23
N GLY A 46 -6.52 -24.93 -23.43
CA GLY A 46 -5.60 -24.54 -22.35
C GLY A 46 -5.42 -23.02 -22.22
N VAL A 47 -5.03 -22.35 -23.30
CA VAL A 47 -4.59 -20.94 -23.22
C VAL A 47 -5.77 -19.97 -23.22
N VAL A 48 -6.81 -20.23 -24.03
CA VAL A 48 -7.96 -19.32 -24.17
C VAL A 48 -8.71 -19.13 -22.85
N PRO A 49 -9.08 -20.18 -22.09
CA PRO A 49 -9.77 -20.02 -20.82
C PRO A 49 -8.93 -19.23 -19.80
N VAL A 50 -7.64 -19.51 -19.70
CA VAL A 50 -6.74 -18.78 -18.79
C VAL A 50 -6.68 -17.29 -19.15
N THR A 51 -6.60 -16.97 -20.43
CA THR A 51 -6.59 -15.59 -20.93
C THR A 51 -7.90 -14.87 -20.61
N ILE A 52 -9.04 -15.54 -20.78
CA ILE A 52 -10.35 -14.98 -20.44
C ILE A 52 -10.46 -14.71 -18.94
N ILE A 53 -10.06 -15.67 -18.10
CA ILE A 53 -10.09 -15.53 -16.64
C ILE A 53 -9.21 -14.34 -16.22
N LEU A 54 -8.02 -14.22 -16.79
CA LEU A 54 -7.10 -13.12 -16.50
C LEU A 54 -7.67 -11.76 -16.94
N ALA A 55 -8.26 -11.68 -18.14
CA ALA A 55 -8.90 -10.47 -18.64
C ALA A 55 -10.10 -10.06 -17.76
N LEU A 56 -10.93 -11.02 -17.34
CA LEU A 56 -12.03 -10.77 -16.41
C LEU A 56 -11.53 -10.28 -15.05
N TYR A 57 -10.45 -10.88 -14.51
CA TYR A 57 -9.83 -10.42 -13.28
C TYR A 57 -9.38 -8.96 -13.38
N VAL A 58 -8.66 -8.61 -14.45
CA VAL A 58 -8.18 -7.25 -14.69
C VAL A 58 -9.33 -6.24 -14.81
N LEU A 59 -10.39 -6.60 -15.53
CA LEU A 59 -11.58 -5.76 -15.65
C LEU A 59 -12.28 -5.55 -14.31
N ASN A 60 -12.31 -6.57 -13.45
CA ASN A 60 -12.88 -6.47 -12.11
C ASN A 60 -12.05 -5.55 -11.21
N VAL A 61 -10.72 -5.64 -11.25
CA VAL A 61 -9.82 -4.71 -10.55
C VAL A 61 -10.04 -3.28 -11.01
N ALA A 62 -10.21 -3.05 -12.32
CA ALA A 62 -10.47 -1.72 -12.88
C ALA A 62 -11.82 -1.14 -12.42
N LYS A 63 -12.82 -2.00 -12.20
CA LYS A 63 -14.16 -1.60 -11.73
C LYS A 63 -14.30 -1.56 -10.21
N ALA A 64 -13.31 -2.06 -9.46
CA ALA A 64 -13.38 -2.14 -8.00
C ALA A 64 -13.52 -0.76 -7.37
N ALA A 65 -14.65 -0.53 -6.74
CA ALA A 65 -14.97 0.71 -6.07
C ALA A 65 -15.95 0.47 -4.91
N CYS A 66 -16.00 1.41 -3.99
CA CYS A 66 -17.03 1.45 -2.96
C CYS A 66 -17.82 2.76 -3.02
N TYR A 67 -19.08 2.65 -2.66
CA TYR A 67 -20.07 3.74 -2.68
C TYR A 67 -20.70 3.80 -1.28
N PRO A 68 -20.27 4.74 -0.43
CA PRO A 68 -20.85 4.89 0.90
C PRO A 68 -22.24 5.52 0.83
N ASP A 69 -23.11 5.03 1.68
CA ASP A 69 -24.40 5.62 1.99
C ASP A 69 -24.43 5.92 3.49
N ALA A 70 -24.14 7.19 3.84
CA ALA A 70 -24.04 7.62 5.22
C ALA A 70 -25.41 7.62 5.93
N GLU A 71 -26.51 7.86 5.21
CA GLU A 71 -27.86 7.90 5.77
C GLU A 71 -28.32 6.52 6.23
N ASN A 72 -28.08 5.50 5.38
CA ASN A 72 -28.45 4.11 5.67
C ASN A 72 -27.34 3.32 6.36
N LYS A 73 -26.17 3.94 6.61
CA LYS A 73 -24.96 3.27 7.13
C LYS A 73 -24.62 1.99 6.36
N THR A 74 -24.68 2.07 5.05
CA THR A 74 -24.36 0.95 4.17
C THR A 74 -23.24 1.30 3.21
N LEU A 75 -22.52 0.28 2.75
CA LEU A 75 -21.43 0.42 1.81
C LEU A 75 -21.65 -0.58 0.66
N ARG A 76 -21.92 -0.05 -0.52
CA ARG A 76 -21.98 -0.85 -1.73
C ARG A 76 -20.58 -0.99 -2.31
N VAL A 77 -20.09 -2.22 -2.40
CA VAL A 77 -18.78 -2.56 -2.98
C VAL A 77 -19.01 -3.22 -4.33
N THR A 78 -18.29 -2.72 -5.35
CA THR A 78 -18.31 -3.28 -6.71
C THR A 78 -16.92 -3.86 -7.06
N GLY A 79 -16.86 -4.74 -8.03
CA GLY A 79 -15.66 -5.42 -8.48
C GLY A 79 -15.96 -6.86 -8.83
N PHE A 80 -15.24 -7.81 -8.23
CA PHE A 80 -15.43 -9.25 -8.51
C PHE A 80 -16.82 -9.75 -8.10
N GLN A 81 -17.34 -9.23 -6.97
CA GLN A 81 -18.71 -9.45 -6.53
C GLN A 81 -19.29 -8.12 -6.03
N GLU A 82 -20.48 -7.81 -6.46
CA GLU A 82 -21.23 -6.70 -5.90
C GLU A 82 -21.83 -7.11 -4.56
N ARG A 83 -21.53 -6.34 -3.50
CA ARG A 83 -22.01 -6.58 -2.14
C ARG A 83 -22.47 -5.29 -1.52
N ASN A 84 -23.58 -5.36 -0.80
CA ASN A 84 -24.00 -4.32 0.10
C ASN A 84 -23.63 -4.76 1.53
N ILE A 85 -22.87 -3.95 2.22
CA ILE A 85 -22.35 -4.22 3.56
C ILE A 85 -23.09 -3.28 4.51
N ASP A 86 -23.70 -3.84 5.53
CA ASP A 86 -24.30 -3.10 6.62
C ASP A 86 -23.20 -2.68 7.60
N LEU A 87 -23.06 -1.37 7.79
CA LEU A 87 -22.09 -0.74 8.69
C LEU A 87 -22.79 -0.07 9.90
N SER A 88 -24.04 -0.43 10.20
CA SER A 88 -24.80 0.18 11.29
C SER A 88 -24.11 0.07 12.66
N LYS A 89 -23.31 -1.00 12.87
CA LYS A 89 -22.54 -1.25 14.09
C LYS A 89 -21.10 -0.72 14.01
N ALA A 90 -20.61 -0.35 12.84
CA ALA A 90 -19.25 0.12 12.69
C ALA A 90 -19.06 1.51 13.30
N VAL A 91 -18.00 1.70 14.07
CA VAL A 91 -17.61 2.98 14.67
C VAL A 91 -16.25 3.45 14.17
N CYS A 92 -15.41 2.51 13.70
CA CYS A 92 -14.10 2.88 13.14
C CYS A 92 -13.79 2.14 11.84
N LEU A 93 -12.90 2.75 11.07
CA LEU A 93 -12.29 2.21 9.87
C LEU A 93 -10.78 2.23 10.05
N GLU A 94 -10.16 1.10 9.83
CA GLU A 94 -8.70 0.98 9.84
C GLU A 94 -8.18 0.35 8.54
N THR A 95 -6.95 0.68 8.17
CA THR A 95 -6.25 -0.01 7.09
C THR A 95 -5.41 -1.13 7.69
N ILE A 96 -5.61 -2.34 7.22
CA ILE A 96 -4.87 -3.52 7.67
C ILE A 96 -4.02 -4.11 6.55
N THR A 97 -2.86 -4.67 6.91
CA THR A 97 -2.03 -5.42 5.96
C THR A 97 -2.44 -6.88 5.97
N VAL A 98 -2.86 -7.36 4.82
CA VAL A 98 -3.19 -8.78 4.64
C VAL A 98 -2.09 -9.45 3.81
N LYS A 99 -1.50 -10.51 4.35
CA LYS A 99 -0.48 -11.31 3.67
C LYS A 99 -1.13 -12.53 3.05
N SER A 100 -0.94 -12.70 1.75
CA SER A 100 -1.32 -13.91 1.02
C SER A 100 -0.10 -14.45 0.29
N GLY A 101 0.58 -15.45 0.89
CA GLY A 101 1.85 -15.96 0.40
C GLY A 101 2.94 -14.88 0.43
N HIS A 102 3.50 -14.56 -0.73
CA HIS A 102 4.52 -13.51 -0.90
C HIS A 102 3.95 -12.12 -1.25
N VAL A 103 2.64 -12.00 -1.36
CA VAL A 103 1.97 -10.73 -1.70
C VAL A 103 1.39 -10.12 -0.44
N GLU A 104 1.80 -8.90 -0.14
CA GLU A 104 1.20 -8.07 0.89
C GLU A 104 0.24 -7.08 0.22
N GLY A 105 -1.01 -7.08 0.66
CA GLY A 105 -2.05 -6.16 0.20
C GLY A 105 -2.61 -5.34 1.36
N ARG A 106 -3.23 -4.22 1.05
CA ARG A 106 -4.01 -3.45 2.00
C ARG A 106 -5.47 -3.85 1.93
N SER A 107 -6.13 -3.86 3.08
CA SER A 107 -7.58 -4.05 3.20
C SER A 107 -8.15 -3.02 4.16
N LEU A 108 -9.42 -2.70 3.98
CA LEU A 108 -10.17 -1.83 4.87
C LEU A 108 -10.92 -2.73 5.86
N ALA A 109 -10.68 -2.54 7.15
CA ALA A 109 -11.39 -3.23 8.22
C ALA A 109 -12.31 -2.24 8.94
N PHE A 110 -13.56 -2.61 9.09
CA PHE A 110 -14.57 -1.87 9.84
C PHE A 110 -14.82 -2.59 11.15
N SER A 111 -14.72 -1.88 12.26
CA SER A 111 -14.86 -2.47 13.60
C SER A 111 -15.93 -1.75 14.41
N ASP A 112 -16.56 -2.49 15.33
CA ASP A 112 -17.51 -1.95 16.30
C ASP A 112 -16.81 -1.32 17.52
N ALA A 113 -17.59 -0.83 18.48
CA ALA A 113 -17.09 -0.18 19.69
C ALA A 113 -16.30 -1.15 20.61
N GLU A 114 -16.55 -2.45 20.51
CA GLU A 114 -15.86 -3.50 21.26
C GLU A 114 -14.58 -3.98 20.55
N GLY A 115 -14.28 -3.45 19.34
CA GLY A 115 -13.13 -3.84 18.53
C GLY A 115 -13.35 -5.10 17.69
N ASN A 116 -14.59 -5.62 17.60
CA ASN A 116 -14.88 -6.75 16.74
C ASN A 116 -14.99 -6.29 15.28
N VAL A 117 -14.44 -7.08 14.38
CA VAL A 117 -14.49 -6.76 12.94
C VAL A 117 -15.89 -7.02 12.39
N VAL A 118 -16.53 -5.96 11.92
CA VAL A 118 -17.86 -5.99 11.26
C VAL A 118 -17.72 -6.41 9.81
N ALA A 119 -16.72 -5.85 9.11
CA ALA A 119 -16.49 -6.13 7.70
C ALA A 119 -15.03 -5.93 7.31
N ILE A 120 -14.55 -6.71 6.35
CA ILE A 120 -13.25 -6.51 5.70
C ILE A 120 -13.46 -6.37 4.20
N ILE A 121 -12.92 -5.30 3.62
CA ILE A 121 -12.96 -5.04 2.19
C ILE A 121 -11.54 -5.11 1.65
N PRO A 122 -11.22 -6.08 0.80
CA PRO A 122 -9.94 -6.13 0.14
C PRO A 122 -9.78 -4.95 -0.82
N THR A 123 -8.61 -4.36 -0.83
CA THR A 123 -8.22 -3.37 -1.82
C THR A 123 -7.19 -3.96 -2.77
N TYR A 124 -6.99 -3.31 -3.90
CA TYR A 124 -5.98 -3.68 -4.89
C TYR A 124 -4.75 -2.76 -4.80
N PHE A 125 -4.51 -2.16 -3.63
CA PHE A 125 -3.28 -1.43 -3.35
C PHE A 125 -2.20 -2.44 -2.95
N THR A 126 -1.15 -2.56 -3.76
CA THR A 126 0.00 -3.42 -3.46
C THR A 126 0.90 -2.80 -2.38
N SER A 127 1.73 -3.61 -1.72
CA SER A 127 2.59 -3.20 -0.60
C SER A 127 3.45 -1.97 -0.89
N ASN A 128 4.00 -1.86 -2.11
CA ASN A 128 4.82 -0.71 -2.52
C ASN A 128 4.03 0.59 -2.73
N ARG A 129 2.69 0.53 -2.73
CA ARG A 129 1.77 1.65 -2.91
C ARG A 129 0.61 1.61 -1.91
N GLY A 130 0.73 0.77 -0.91
CA GLY A 130 -0.26 0.63 0.15
C GLY A 130 -0.55 1.94 0.89
N VAL A 131 0.47 2.80 0.98
CA VAL A 131 0.37 4.16 1.52
C VAL A 131 -0.73 4.99 0.85
N LEU A 132 -0.99 4.76 -0.45
CA LEU A 132 -2.06 5.45 -1.17
C LEU A 132 -3.48 4.97 -0.77
N ALA A 133 -3.60 3.91 0.01
CA ALA A 133 -4.88 3.47 0.57
C ALA A 133 -5.32 4.37 1.74
N GLU A 134 -4.37 4.90 2.50
CA GLU A 134 -4.64 5.70 3.70
C GLU A 134 -5.46 6.97 3.41
N PRO A 135 -5.08 7.86 2.47
CA PRO A 135 -5.88 9.03 2.13
C PRO A 135 -7.30 8.69 1.69
N MET A 136 -7.45 7.62 0.89
CA MET A 136 -8.75 7.15 0.44
C MET A 136 -9.58 6.63 1.60
N ALA A 137 -8.99 5.84 2.50
CA ALA A 137 -9.66 5.30 3.68
C ALA A 137 -10.06 6.42 4.67
N MET A 138 -9.20 7.41 4.87
CA MET A 138 -9.49 8.59 5.70
C MET A 138 -10.68 9.38 5.14
N GLU A 139 -10.73 9.63 3.83
CA GLU A 139 -11.88 10.29 3.22
C GLU A 139 -13.16 9.44 3.31
N LEU A 140 -13.05 8.13 3.14
CA LEU A 140 -14.19 7.21 3.27
C LEU A 140 -14.72 7.18 4.71
N ALA A 141 -13.85 7.14 5.70
CA ALA A 141 -14.24 7.21 7.12
C ALA A 141 -14.97 8.51 7.44
N LYS A 142 -14.46 9.65 6.93
CA LYS A 142 -15.10 10.95 7.07
C LYS A 142 -16.50 10.98 6.43
N GLU A 143 -16.67 10.38 5.25
CA GLU A 143 -17.98 10.33 4.57
C GLU A 143 -18.99 9.46 5.34
N LEU A 144 -18.53 8.41 6.02
CA LEU A 144 -19.35 7.51 6.82
C LEU A 144 -19.49 7.94 8.29
N ASN A 145 -18.88 9.04 8.70
CA ASN A 145 -18.82 9.49 10.10
C ASN A 145 -18.20 8.43 11.05
N LEU A 146 -17.12 7.79 10.61
CA LEU A 146 -16.36 6.82 11.38
C LEU A 146 -15.02 7.40 11.83
N GLU A 147 -14.49 6.91 12.95
CA GLU A 147 -13.10 7.16 13.33
C GLU A 147 -12.15 6.45 12.37
N PHE A 148 -11.02 7.08 12.05
CA PHE A 148 -10.02 6.49 11.15
C PHE A 148 -8.72 6.18 11.89
N TYR A 149 -8.24 4.95 11.73
CA TYR A 149 -6.95 4.50 12.25
C TYR A 149 -6.05 4.05 11.10
N ALA A 150 -4.98 4.81 10.88
CA ALA A 150 -3.98 4.46 9.87
C ALA A 150 -3.03 3.37 10.39
N ASN A 151 -2.69 2.41 9.54
CA ASN A 151 -1.70 1.36 9.86
C ASN A 151 -0.25 1.82 9.62
N VAL A 152 -0.07 3.00 9.07
CA VAL A 152 1.24 3.62 8.80
C VAL A 152 1.27 5.02 9.38
N PRO A 153 2.47 5.52 9.73
CA PRO A 153 2.63 6.88 10.23
C PRO A 153 2.11 7.93 9.24
N ALA A 154 1.57 9.03 9.75
CA ALA A 154 1.00 10.10 8.93
C ALA A 154 1.99 10.64 7.88
N TRP A 155 3.28 10.75 8.22
CA TRP A 155 4.33 11.25 7.33
C TRP A 155 4.55 10.38 6.08
N GLU A 156 4.03 9.14 6.03
CA GLU A 156 4.12 8.30 4.84
C GLU A 156 3.07 8.65 3.77
N TYR A 157 1.91 9.19 4.14
CA TYR A 157 0.79 9.43 3.23
C TYR A 157 0.29 10.88 3.21
N ASP A 158 0.68 11.69 4.18
CA ASP A 158 0.31 13.11 4.28
C ASP A 158 1.56 13.97 3.98
N GLU A 159 1.43 14.90 3.04
CA GLU A 159 2.55 15.74 2.57
C GLU A 159 2.98 16.75 3.64
N GLU A 160 2.03 17.32 4.38
CA GLU A 160 2.35 18.26 5.47
C GLU A 160 3.08 17.53 6.62
N ALA A 161 2.60 16.35 7.00
CA ALA A 161 3.25 15.54 8.02
C ALA A 161 4.65 15.07 7.59
N ARG A 162 4.85 14.80 6.29
CA ARG A 162 6.15 14.46 5.73
C ARG A 162 7.14 15.60 5.84
N GLU A 163 6.74 16.82 5.48
CA GLU A 163 7.61 18.00 5.60
C GLU A 163 8.03 18.25 7.05
N VAL A 164 7.12 18.08 8.01
CA VAL A 164 7.44 18.21 9.43
C VAL A 164 8.45 17.15 9.84
N HIS A 165 8.20 15.89 9.50
CA HIS A 165 9.09 14.78 9.82
C HIS A 165 10.49 14.94 9.20
N GLU A 166 10.59 15.35 7.95
CA GLU A 166 11.89 15.62 7.30
C GLU A 166 12.68 16.72 8.01
N LYS A 167 12.01 17.78 8.45
CA LYS A 167 12.63 18.86 9.23
C LYS A 167 13.15 18.34 10.58
N GLU A 168 12.37 17.52 11.28
CA GLU A 168 12.75 16.91 12.54
C GLU A 168 13.98 15.99 12.39
N VAL A 169 13.95 15.10 11.38
CA VAL A 169 15.07 14.20 11.08
C VAL A 169 16.34 14.99 10.75
N LEU A 170 16.23 16.04 9.95
CA LEU A 170 17.37 16.91 9.61
C LEU A 170 17.92 17.63 10.84
N GLN A 171 17.08 18.11 11.73
CA GLN A 171 17.49 18.73 12.98
C GLN A 171 18.19 17.72 13.88
N GLN A 172 17.67 16.54 14.06
CA GLN A 172 18.26 15.47 14.85
C GLN A 172 19.63 15.05 14.30
N GLN A 173 19.78 14.93 12.98
CA GLN A 173 21.08 14.66 12.35
C GLN A 173 22.11 15.76 12.63
N LYS A 174 21.70 17.04 12.62
CA LYS A 174 22.60 18.17 12.96
C LYS A 174 23.03 18.11 14.41
N GLU A 175 22.11 17.80 15.33
CA GLU A 175 22.44 17.66 16.77
C GLU A 175 23.38 16.48 17.01
N ASP A 176 23.14 15.35 16.39
CA ASP A 176 24.00 14.17 16.50
C ASP A 176 25.40 14.43 15.92
N ALA A 177 25.48 15.14 14.80
CA ALA A 177 26.76 15.55 14.24
C ALA A 177 27.52 16.50 15.15
N LYS A 178 26.83 17.43 15.84
CA LYS A 178 27.42 18.31 16.83
C LYS A 178 27.93 17.51 18.03
N LYS A 179 27.13 16.64 18.61
CA LYS A 179 27.53 15.76 19.74
C LYS A 179 28.75 14.91 19.38
N ARG A 180 28.79 14.34 18.16
CA ARG A 180 29.96 13.56 17.68
C ARG A 180 31.22 14.42 17.55
N ARG A 181 31.11 15.69 17.11
CA ARG A 181 32.25 16.63 17.03
C ARG A 181 32.76 16.98 18.43
N GLU A 182 31.87 17.27 19.37
CA GLU A 182 32.20 17.56 20.74
C GLU A 182 32.87 16.36 21.45
N ALA A 183 32.35 15.17 21.29
CA ALA A 183 32.93 13.95 21.80
C ALA A 183 34.33 13.68 21.21
N LYS A 184 34.54 13.89 19.90
CA LYS A 184 35.88 13.80 19.28
C LYS A 184 36.85 14.83 19.84
N LYS A 185 36.40 16.07 20.11
CA LYS A 185 37.21 17.12 20.68
C LYS A 185 37.63 16.78 22.12
N ALA A 186 36.68 16.37 22.95
CA ALA A 186 36.91 15.92 24.31
C ALA A 186 37.88 14.72 24.36
N TYR A 187 37.73 13.75 23.47
CA TYR A 187 38.67 12.61 23.37
C TYR A 187 40.09 13.05 23.00
N ARG A 188 40.27 13.99 22.07
CA ARG A 188 41.57 14.53 21.68
C ARG A 188 42.22 15.29 22.86
N GLU A 189 41.46 16.10 23.55
CA GLU A 189 41.93 16.84 24.74
C GLU A 189 42.37 15.89 25.87
N ALA A 190 41.57 14.86 26.16
CA ALA A 190 41.90 13.83 27.15
C ALA A 190 43.21 13.08 26.77
N LYS A 191 43.36 12.73 25.48
CA LYS A 191 44.60 12.09 24.99
C LYS A 191 45.83 12.96 25.12
N ILE A 192 45.69 14.27 24.84
CA ILE A 192 46.80 15.25 25.03
C ILE A 192 47.14 15.36 26.49
N ARG A 193 46.13 15.51 27.39
CA ARG A 193 46.35 15.58 28.84
C ARG A 193 47.09 14.35 29.38
N LYS A 194 46.71 13.16 28.92
CA LYS A 194 47.38 11.91 29.29
C LYS A 194 48.85 11.92 28.85
N LYS A 195 49.15 12.27 27.60
CA LYS A 195 50.53 12.37 27.11
C LYS A 195 51.35 13.38 27.90
N MET A 196 50.78 14.52 28.27
CA MET A 196 51.48 15.54 29.07
C MET A 196 51.77 15.05 30.51
N ALA A 197 50.86 14.26 31.10
CA ALA A 197 51.07 13.64 32.41
C ALA A 197 52.18 12.59 32.36
N ASP A 198 52.22 11.75 31.33
CA ASP A 198 53.27 10.73 31.13
C ASP A 198 54.65 11.37 31.00
N ILE A 199 54.80 12.42 30.17
CA ILE A 199 56.08 13.17 30.03
C ILE A 199 56.52 13.82 31.35
N ARG A 200 55.57 14.26 32.17
CA ARG A 200 55.88 14.87 33.47
C ARG A 200 56.42 13.88 34.52
N ASN A 201 55.89 12.63 34.41
CA ASN A 201 56.32 11.54 35.29
C ASN A 201 57.67 10.94 34.87
N GLU A 202 58.05 10.98 33.59
CA GLU A 202 59.36 10.52 33.10
C GLU A 202 60.50 11.49 33.43
N LYS A 203 60.23 12.76 33.83
CA LYS A 203 61.23 13.77 34.18
C LYS A 203 61.47 13.89 35.68
N LYS A 204 60.90 13.06 36.50
CA LYS A 204 61.13 12.91 37.91
C LYS A 204 61.96 11.67 38.21
#